data_a9b927f4f1825249634b119893e41c9e
#
_entry.id   a9b927f4f1825249634b119893e41c9e
#
_cell.length_a   1.000
_cell.length_b   1.000
_cell.length_c   1.000
_cell.angle_alpha   90.00
_cell.angle_beta   90.00
_cell.angle_gamma   90.00
#
_symmetry.space_group_name_H-M   'P 1'
#
loop_
_entity.id
_entity.type
_entity.pdbx_description
1 polymer ?
#
loop_
_entity_poly.entity_id
_entity_poly.type
_entity_poly.pdbx_seq_one_letter_code
_entity_poly.pdbx_strand_id
1 'polypeptide(L)'
;MSEKIKVAVLVSGGGTNLQALIDKEADGQIPDAHIVKVIASREDAFALERAAKAGIETAVAKEPQQVMEELQKRGADMIVLAGYMKVLPKEIIERYRNKNIHNH
;
A
#
# COMPACT_ATOMS: atom_id res chain seq x y z
N MET A 1 -8.42 -10.15 -21.81
CA MET A 1 -8.70 -9.62 -20.46
C MET A 1 -7.47 -8.98 -19.90
N SER A 2 -7.61 -7.77 -19.46
CA SER A 2 -6.50 -7.07 -18.85
C SER A 2 -6.45 -7.39 -17.36
N GLU A 3 -5.25 -7.67 -16.87
CA GLU A 3 -5.04 -7.85 -15.45
C GLU A 3 -4.96 -6.50 -14.78
N LYS A 4 -5.50 -6.42 -13.58
CA LYS A 4 -5.40 -5.18 -12.81
C LYS A 4 -4.00 -5.03 -12.25
N ILE A 5 -3.56 -3.79 -12.12
CA ILE A 5 -2.29 -3.46 -11.49
C ILE A 5 -2.41 -3.77 -10.00
N LYS A 6 -1.48 -4.56 -9.48
CA LYS A 6 -1.47 -4.91 -8.06
C LYS A 6 -0.81 -3.81 -7.27
N VAL A 7 -1.56 -3.20 -6.38
CA VAL A 7 -1.10 -2.04 -5.61
C VAL A 7 -0.88 -2.42 -4.15
N ALA A 8 0.28 -2.06 -3.63
CA ALA A 8 0.55 -2.12 -2.19
C ALA A 8 0.51 -0.70 -1.65
N VAL A 9 -0.21 -0.49 -0.56
CA VAL A 9 -0.34 0.81 0.07
C VAL A 9 0.45 0.81 1.38
N LEU A 10 1.36 1.77 1.53
CA LEU A 10 2.18 1.92 2.72
C LEU A 10 1.60 3.03 3.59
N VAL A 11 1.41 2.75 4.88
CA VAL A 11 0.76 3.66 5.81
C VAL A 11 1.51 3.74 7.12
N SER A 12 1.29 4.80 7.88
CA SER A 12 1.87 4.94 9.23
C SER A 12 0.85 5.27 10.31
N GLY A 13 -0.30 5.79 9.96
CA GLY A 13 -1.25 6.32 10.96
C GLY A 13 -2.69 5.88 10.74
N GLY A 14 -3.60 6.85 10.78
CA GLY A 14 -5.03 6.59 10.81
C GLY A 14 -5.64 6.05 9.55
N GLY A 15 -5.01 6.27 8.40
CA GLY A 15 -5.46 5.67 7.15
C GLY A 15 -6.58 6.40 6.43
N THR A 16 -6.74 7.71 6.65
CA THR A 16 -7.78 8.45 5.92
C THR A 16 -7.49 8.44 4.41
N ASN A 17 -6.22 8.58 4.02
CA ASN A 17 -5.86 8.49 2.62
C ASN A 17 -6.08 7.08 2.07
N LEU A 18 -5.80 6.07 2.88
CA LEU A 18 -6.06 4.69 2.50
C LEU A 18 -7.55 4.48 2.31
N GLN A 19 -8.38 4.99 3.22
CA GLN A 19 -9.83 4.85 3.10
C GLN A 19 -10.34 5.46 1.80
N ALA A 20 -9.80 6.62 1.42
CA ALA A 20 -10.18 7.25 0.17
C ALA A 20 -9.85 6.35 -1.04
N LEU A 21 -8.70 5.69 -1.01
CA LEU A 21 -8.32 4.77 -2.07
C LEU A 21 -9.22 3.54 -2.11
N ILE A 22 -9.54 2.98 -0.95
CA ILE A 22 -10.46 1.84 -0.85
C ILE A 22 -11.82 2.22 -1.44
N ASP A 23 -12.33 3.39 -1.07
CA ASP A 23 -13.62 3.85 -1.56
C ASP A 23 -13.61 4.05 -3.07
N LYS A 24 -12.52 4.60 -3.61
CA LYS A 24 -12.41 4.80 -5.06
C LYS A 24 -12.39 3.47 -5.81
N GLU A 25 -11.71 2.48 -5.26
CA GLU A 25 -11.70 1.17 -5.90
C GLU A 25 -13.09 0.55 -5.86
N ALA A 26 -13.77 0.64 -4.73
CA ALA A 26 -15.12 0.09 -4.58
C ALA A 26 -16.12 0.75 -5.53
N ASP A 27 -15.95 2.04 -5.79
CA ASP A 27 -16.82 2.79 -6.69
C ASP A 27 -16.47 2.61 -8.17
N GLY A 28 -15.41 1.86 -8.46
CA GLY A 28 -14.98 1.66 -9.84
C GLY A 28 -14.24 2.84 -10.46
N GLN A 29 -13.78 3.78 -9.65
CA GLN A 29 -13.07 4.96 -10.15
C GLN A 29 -11.64 4.65 -10.56
N ILE A 30 -11.09 3.55 -10.10
CA ILE A 30 -9.75 3.10 -10.50
C ILE A 30 -9.84 1.65 -11.00
N PRO A 31 -10.50 1.43 -12.14
CA PRO A 31 -10.81 0.07 -12.58
C PRO A 31 -9.59 -0.77 -12.96
N ASP A 32 -8.47 -0.12 -13.26
CA ASP A 32 -7.27 -0.83 -13.69
C ASP A 32 -6.35 -1.19 -12.53
N ALA A 33 -6.72 -0.86 -11.30
CA ALA A 33 -5.87 -1.12 -10.13
C ALA A 33 -6.64 -1.84 -9.05
N HIS A 34 -5.93 -2.66 -8.30
CA HIS A 34 -6.51 -3.41 -7.19
C HIS A 34 -5.54 -3.37 -6.01
N ILE A 35 -6.03 -2.94 -4.86
CA ILE A 35 -5.20 -2.91 -3.65
C ILE A 35 -5.10 -4.34 -3.11
N VAL A 36 -3.91 -4.91 -3.17
CA VAL A 36 -3.70 -6.29 -2.75
C VAL A 36 -3.10 -6.40 -1.35
N LYS A 37 -2.50 -5.32 -0.86
CA LYS A 37 -1.85 -5.36 0.44
C LYS A 37 -1.73 -3.97 1.03
N VAL A 38 -1.86 -3.89 2.36
CA VAL A 38 -1.58 -2.67 3.11
C VAL A 38 -0.47 -2.98 4.09
N ILE A 39 0.60 -2.21 4.03
CA ILE A 39 1.78 -2.40 4.89
C ILE A 39 1.89 -1.19 5.80
N ALA A 40 1.84 -1.42 7.11
CA ALA A 40 1.95 -0.36 8.10
C ALA A 40 3.34 -0.35 8.73
N SER A 41 3.82 0.85 9.06
CA SER A 41 5.09 1.00 9.75
C SER A 41 4.99 0.74 11.25
N ARG A 42 3.76 0.62 11.79
CA ARG A 42 3.51 0.39 13.22
C ARG A 42 2.33 -0.55 13.40
N GLU A 43 2.40 -1.31 14.49
CA GLU A 43 1.34 -2.27 14.80
C GLU A 43 0.03 -1.61 15.21
N ASP A 44 0.11 -0.41 15.77
CA ASP A 44 -1.07 0.32 16.25
C ASP A 44 -1.69 1.25 15.22
N ALA A 45 -1.29 1.15 13.98
CA ALA A 45 -1.85 2.01 12.92
C ALA A 45 -3.32 1.64 12.67
N PHE A 46 -4.21 2.61 12.83
CA PHE A 46 -5.65 2.38 12.60
C PHE A 46 -5.93 2.00 11.15
N ALA A 47 -5.05 2.39 10.23
CA ALA A 47 -5.16 2.02 8.83
C ALA A 47 -5.26 0.50 8.65
N LEU A 48 -4.65 -0.29 9.54
CA LEU A 48 -4.73 -1.74 9.47
C LEU A 48 -6.17 -2.23 9.68
N GLU A 49 -6.92 -1.58 10.58
CA GLU A 49 -8.32 -1.94 10.78
C GLU A 49 -9.16 -1.59 9.57
N ARG A 50 -8.88 -0.46 8.93
CA ARG A 50 -9.60 -0.07 7.72
C ARG A 50 -9.38 -1.09 6.59
N ALA A 51 -8.15 -1.54 6.43
CA ALA A 51 -7.82 -2.53 5.41
C ALA A 51 -8.47 -3.87 5.72
N ALA A 52 -8.45 -4.30 6.97
CA ALA A 52 -9.05 -5.57 7.37
C ALA A 52 -10.55 -5.58 7.11
N LYS A 53 -11.24 -4.47 7.40
CA LYS A 53 -12.66 -4.35 7.13
C LYS A 53 -12.98 -4.43 5.65
N ALA A 54 -12.05 -4.00 4.81
CA ALA A 54 -12.23 -4.04 3.36
C ALA A 54 -11.79 -5.39 2.77
N GLY A 55 -11.35 -6.33 3.60
CA GLY A 55 -10.90 -7.63 3.14
C GLY A 55 -9.53 -7.62 2.49
N ILE A 56 -8.71 -6.62 2.79
CA ILE A 56 -7.37 -6.48 2.22
C ILE A 56 -6.34 -7.08 3.18
N GLU A 57 -5.40 -7.83 2.63
CA GLU A 57 -4.32 -8.40 3.42
C GLU A 57 -3.47 -7.29 4.05
N THR A 58 -3.09 -7.46 5.31
CA THR A 58 -2.30 -6.47 6.03
C THR A 58 -0.99 -7.05 6.52
N ALA A 59 0.00 -6.18 6.72
CA ALA A 59 1.27 -6.57 7.31
C ALA A 59 1.86 -5.37 8.04
N VAL A 60 2.71 -5.65 9.02
CA VAL A 60 3.48 -4.63 9.71
C VAL A 60 4.93 -4.83 9.34
N ALA A 61 5.57 -3.80 8.81
CA ALA A 61 6.97 -3.86 8.43
C ALA A 61 7.67 -2.62 8.97
N LYS A 62 8.49 -2.81 9.98
CA LYS A 62 9.18 -1.71 10.67
C LYS A 62 10.52 -1.39 10.02
N GLU A 63 11.12 -2.38 9.37
CA GLU A 63 12.42 -2.22 8.72
C GLU A 63 12.28 -2.28 7.20
N PRO A 64 13.17 -1.59 6.47
CA PRO A 64 13.09 -1.58 5.01
C PRO A 64 13.11 -2.98 4.38
N GLN A 65 13.91 -3.88 4.94
CA GLN A 65 14.00 -5.23 4.43
C GLN A 65 12.65 -5.95 4.54
N GLN A 66 11.94 -5.72 5.64
CA GLN A 66 10.61 -6.31 5.83
C GLN A 66 9.61 -5.77 4.81
N VAL A 67 9.71 -4.47 4.51
CA VAL A 67 8.85 -3.86 3.50
C VAL A 67 9.07 -4.55 2.15
N MET A 68 10.32 -4.73 1.76
CA MET A 68 10.64 -5.37 0.49
C MET A 68 10.11 -6.80 0.44
N GLU A 69 10.27 -7.55 1.53
CA GLU A 69 9.78 -8.93 1.60
C GLU A 69 8.27 -8.99 1.41
N GLU A 70 7.54 -8.09 2.07
CA GLU A 70 6.08 -8.09 1.96
C GLU A 70 5.62 -7.70 0.56
N LEU A 71 6.32 -6.76 -0.07
CA LEU A 71 6.00 -6.36 -1.43
C LEU A 71 6.19 -7.54 -2.40
N GLN A 72 7.25 -8.30 -2.20
CA GLN A 72 7.56 -9.43 -3.08
C GLN A 72 6.59 -10.59 -2.88
N LYS A 73 6.11 -10.80 -1.68
CA LYS A 73 5.17 -11.89 -1.39
C LYS A 73 3.89 -11.79 -2.20
N ARG A 74 3.40 -10.59 -2.42
CA ARG A 74 2.16 -10.39 -3.16
C ARG A 74 2.40 -10.03 -4.62
N GLY A 75 3.66 -9.83 -5.00
CA GLY A 75 3.97 -9.44 -6.36
C GLY A 75 3.40 -8.09 -6.73
N ALA A 76 3.50 -7.11 -5.81
CA ALA A 76 2.97 -5.78 -6.07
C ALA A 76 3.67 -5.13 -7.26
N ASP A 77 2.88 -4.48 -8.11
CA ASP A 77 3.39 -3.79 -9.29
C ASP A 77 3.62 -2.31 -9.02
N MET A 78 2.92 -1.75 -8.03
CA MET A 78 2.95 -0.33 -7.74
C MET A 78 2.85 -0.11 -6.24
N ILE A 79 3.52 0.94 -5.75
CA ILE A 79 3.45 1.35 -4.35
C ILE A 79 2.76 2.70 -4.29
N VAL A 80 1.82 2.84 -3.35
CA VAL A 80 1.21 4.12 -3.02
C VAL A 80 1.56 4.46 -1.58
N LEU A 81 2.11 5.64 -1.35
CA LEU A 81 2.45 6.11 -0.01
C LEU A 81 1.31 6.97 0.52
N ALA A 82 0.50 6.39 1.38
CA ALA A 82 -0.69 7.04 1.91
C ALA A 82 -0.46 7.46 3.36
N GLY A 83 0.18 8.60 3.53
CA GLY A 83 0.52 9.09 4.87
C GLY A 83 1.65 8.30 5.50
N TYR A 84 2.54 7.75 4.68
CA TYR A 84 3.67 6.96 5.16
C TYR A 84 4.75 7.89 5.69
N MET A 85 5.15 7.70 6.94
CA MET A 85 6.03 8.63 7.64
C MET A 85 7.50 8.23 7.59
N LYS A 86 7.82 7.05 7.13
CA LYS A 86 9.20 6.58 7.05
C LYS A 86 9.81 6.83 5.69
N VAL A 87 11.14 6.95 5.64
CA VAL A 87 11.87 7.09 4.39
C VAL A 87 12.11 5.71 3.81
N LEU A 88 11.76 5.54 2.54
CA LEU A 88 12.02 4.28 1.85
C LEU A 88 13.47 4.23 1.37
N PRO A 89 14.12 3.06 1.46
CA PRO A 89 15.48 2.92 0.94
C PRO A 89 15.51 3.08 -0.57
N LYS A 90 16.67 3.49 -1.04
CA LYS A 90 16.89 3.73 -2.46
C LYS A 90 16.56 2.50 -3.31
N GLU A 91 16.86 1.31 -2.83
CA GLU A 91 16.62 0.07 -3.56
C GLU A 91 15.13 -0.12 -3.86
N ILE A 92 14.27 0.21 -2.89
CA ILE A 92 12.83 0.09 -3.09
C ILE A 92 12.35 1.14 -4.08
N ILE A 93 12.84 2.37 -3.92
CA ILE A 93 12.44 3.48 -4.80
C ILE A 93 12.82 3.16 -6.24
N GLU A 94 14.02 2.64 -6.47
CA GLU A 94 14.47 2.30 -7.82
C GLU A 94 13.70 1.16 -8.43
N ARG A 95 13.39 0.13 -7.63
CA ARG A 95 12.65 -1.04 -8.12
C ARG A 95 11.23 -0.66 -8.58
N TYR A 96 10.60 0.28 -7.89
CA TYR A 96 9.26 0.73 -8.22
C TYR A 96 9.25 2.12 -8.83
N ARG A 97 10.36 2.50 -9.43
CA ARG A 97 10.52 3.80 -10.08
C ARG A 97 9.42 3.98 -11.13
N ASN A 98 8.87 5.19 -11.17
CA ASN A 98 7.75 5.53 -12.06
C ASN A 98 6.45 4.82 -11.70
N LYS A 99 6.46 4.06 -10.59
CA LYS A 99 5.27 3.36 -10.11
C LYS A 99 4.94 3.78 -8.68
N ASN A 100 5.59 4.83 -8.19
CA ASN A 100 5.34 5.37 -6.85
C ASN A 100 4.42 6.56 -6.94
N ILE A 101 3.43 6.58 -6.04
CA ILE A 101 2.54 7.73 -5.92
C ILE A 101 2.61 8.22 -4.49
N HIS A 102 2.96 9.50 -4.34
CA HIS A 102 3.01 10.14 -3.03
C HIS A 102 1.71 10.88 -2.78
N ASN A 103 1.09 10.57 -1.64
CA ASN A 103 -0.14 11.22 -1.24
C ASN A 103 -0.06 11.57 0.24
N HIS A 104 0.03 12.84 0.53
CA HIS A 104 0.15 13.33 1.90
C HIS A 104 -1.18 13.73 2.48
#